data_65747c788482c44bf698a301b13b52a9
#
_entry.id   65747c788482c44bf698a301b13b52a9
#
_cell.length_a   1.000
_cell.length_b   1.000
_cell.length_c   1.000
_cell.angle_alpha   90.00
_cell.angle_beta   90.00
_cell.angle_gamma   90.00
#
_symmetry.space_group_name_H-M   'P 1'
#
loop_
_entity.id
_entity.type
_entity.pdbx_description
1 polymer ?
#
loop_
_entity_poly.entity_id
_entity_poly.type
_entity_poly.pdbx_seq_one_letter_code
_entity_poly.pdbx_strand_id
1 'polypeptide(L)'
;QIDWDGLILSIQSDKVDCAIAGMSITSERMQSVDFSDPYYKANIVAVVAGDGPYADVVNLTDLKGATLTSSLNTVWYDVLDQVTDYATKDAALDTFASMVSAVHAGKIDGFTCDMPSAKSILMTNPDLKIIDFEGGTGFEVSDEETDLGIACKKGDTELVDKINEVLAGLSQEDRDAMMDEAVAAQPASN
;
A
#
# COMPACT_ATOMS: atom_id res chain seq x y z
N GLN A 1 3.15 19.04 4.55
CA GLN A 1 2.71 17.65 4.66
C GLN A 1 1.20 17.61 4.43
N ILE A 2 0.72 16.66 3.65
CA ILE A 2 -0.70 16.43 3.34
C ILE A 2 -0.99 15.00 3.81
N ASP A 3 -2.06 14.82 4.58
CA ASP A 3 -2.52 13.50 4.98
C ASP A 3 -3.16 12.78 3.80
N TRP A 4 -3.15 11.43 3.83
CA TRP A 4 -3.64 10.59 2.74
C TRP A 4 -5.04 11.01 2.24
N ASP A 5 -5.98 11.18 3.13
CA ASP A 5 -7.36 11.56 2.80
C ASP A 5 -7.49 12.96 2.17
N GLY A 6 -6.48 13.81 2.34
CA GLY A 6 -6.41 15.15 1.78
C GLY A 6 -5.82 15.24 0.37
N LEU A 7 -5.22 14.16 -0.16
CA LEU A 7 -4.47 14.20 -1.44
C LEU A 7 -5.36 14.57 -2.62
N ILE A 8 -6.44 13.83 -2.84
CA ILE A 8 -7.38 14.08 -3.97
C ILE A 8 -7.97 15.49 -3.89
N LEU A 9 -8.40 15.90 -2.68
CA LEU A 9 -8.94 17.26 -2.48
C LEU A 9 -7.89 18.34 -2.76
N SER A 10 -6.62 18.08 -2.44
CA SER A 10 -5.53 19.02 -2.72
C SER A 10 -5.26 19.19 -4.22
N ILE A 11 -5.39 18.13 -5.02
CA ILE A 11 -5.33 18.18 -6.47
C ILE A 11 -6.54 18.96 -7.01
N GLN A 12 -7.75 18.61 -6.59
CA GLN A 12 -8.99 19.26 -7.05
C GLN A 12 -9.04 20.76 -6.75
N SER A 13 -8.44 21.19 -5.64
CA SER A 13 -8.39 22.59 -5.21
C SER A 13 -7.17 23.38 -5.69
N ASP A 14 -6.40 22.83 -6.62
CA ASP A 14 -5.18 23.46 -7.19
C ASP A 14 -4.10 23.81 -6.15
N LYS A 15 -4.04 23.07 -5.04
CA LYS A 15 -2.95 23.21 -4.06
C LYS A 15 -1.71 22.47 -4.50
N VAL A 16 -1.87 21.42 -5.29
CA VAL A 16 -0.81 20.66 -5.94
C VAL A 16 -1.27 20.29 -7.35
N ASP A 17 -0.35 20.18 -8.28
CA ASP A 17 -0.64 19.85 -9.69
C ASP A 17 -0.87 18.33 -9.86
N CYS A 18 -0.13 17.52 -9.09
CA CYS A 18 -0.25 16.06 -9.09
C CYS A 18 0.15 15.47 -7.74
N ALA A 19 -0.15 14.18 -7.53
CA ALA A 19 0.30 13.40 -6.38
C ALA A 19 0.97 12.10 -6.84
N ILE A 20 2.21 11.86 -6.36
CA ILE A 20 2.97 10.62 -6.51
C ILE A 20 3.09 10.03 -5.11
N ALA A 21 2.18 9.12 -4.76
CA ALA A 21 2.01 8.71 -3.37
C ALA A 21 1.60 7.23 -3.20
N GLY A 22 1.92 6.35 -4.16
CA GLY A 22 1.48 4.96 -4.10
C GLY A 22 -0.03 4.79 -4.23
N MET A 23 -0.69 5.65 -5.03
CA MET A 23 -2.14 5.66 -5.15
C MET A 23 -2.59 4.66 -6.22
N SER A 24 -3.40 3.67 -5.83
CA SER A 24 -4.00 2.69 -6.75
C SER A 24 -4.97 3.38 -7.71
N ILE A 25 -4.94 2.94 -8.98
CA ILE A 25 -5.78 3.48 -10.07
C ILE A 25 -7.15 2.83 -10.01
N THR A 26 -8.00 3.25 -9.07
CA THR A 26 -9.35 2.67 -8.93
C THR A 26 -10.39 3.46 -9.72
N SER A 27 -11.41 2.74 -10.21
CA SER A 27 -12.56 3.32 -10.91
C SER A 27 -13.26 4.39 -10.07
N GLU A 28 -13.27 4.27 -8.74
CA GLU A 28 -13.83 5.28 -7.84
C GLU A 28 -12.99 6.56 -7.87
N ARG A 29 -11.67 6.46 -7.70
CA ARG A 29 -10.76 7.62 -7.71
C ARG A 29 -10.74 8.32 -9.06
N MET A 30 -10.84 7.55 -10.15
CA MET A 30 -10.94 8.09 -11.52
C MET A 30 -12.18 8.96 -11.76
N GLN A 31 -13.19 8.94 -10.91
CA GLN A 31 -14.29 9.89 -10.97
C GLN A 31 -13.85 11.31 -10.57
N SER A 32 -12.83 11.42 -9.73
CA SER A 32 -12.40 12.66 -9.08
C SER A 32 -11.08 13.23 -9.64
N VAL A 33 -10.20 12.38 -10.16
CA VAL A 33 -8.88 12.72 -10.72
C VAL A 33 -8.63 11.92 -11.99
N ASP A 34 -7.65 12.33 -12.79
CA ASP A 34 -7.09 11.51 -13.86
C ASP A 34 -5.76 10.92 -13.40
N PHE A 35 -5.38 9.78 -13.96
CA PHE A 35 -4.14 9.10 -13.62
C PHE A 35 -3.22 8.98 -14.83
N SER A 36 -1.94 8.93 -14.56
CA SER A 36 -0.95 8.44 -15.51
C SER A 36 -1.13 6.95 -15.78
N ASP A 37 -0.41 6.43 -16.77
CA ASP A 37 -0.12 5.00 -16.84
C ASP A 37 0.52 4.52 -15.53
N PRO A 38 0.39 3.23 -15.16
CA PRO A 38 0.99 2.71 -13.94
C PRO A 38 2.50 2.92 -13.92
N TYR A 39 3.02 3.52 -12.86
CA TYR A 39 4.47 3.65 -12.67
C TYR A 39 5.05 2.50 -11.85
N TYR A 40 4.25 1.83 -11.04
CA TYR A 40 4.66 0.67 -10.23
C TYR A 40 3.46 -0.26 -10.02
N LYS A 41 3.72 -1.56 -9.85
CA LYS A 41 2.72 -2.54 -9.45
C LYS A 41 3.11 -3.10 -8.08
N ALA A 42 2.27 -2.89 -7.07
CA ALA A 42 2.56 -3.26 -5.69
C ALA A 42 1.74 -4.48 -5.26
N ASN A 43 2.41 -5.54 -4.82
CA ASN A 43 1.75 -6.68 -4.19
C ASN A 43 1.27 -6.29 -2.80
N ILE A 44 0.10 -6.82 -2.41
CA ILE A 44 -0.43 -6.69 -1.05
C ILE A 44 0.13 -7.81 -0.19
N VAL A 45 0.73 -7.42 0.93
CA VAL A 45 1.35 -8.31 1.90
C VAL A 45 0.77 -8.09 3.29
N ALA A 46 0.96 -9.05 4.20
CA ALA A 46 0.72 -8.85 5.61
C ALA A 46 2.06 -8.66 6.35
N VAL A 47 2.06 -7.79 7.37
CA VAL A 47 3.16 -7.61 8.32
C VAL A 47 2.68 -8.09 9.68
N VAL A 48 3.43 -9.01 10.28
CA VAL A 48 3.10 -9.65 11.57
C VAL A 48 4.31 -9.63 12.51
N ALA A 49 4.13 -9.95 13.79
CA ALA A 49 5.26 -10.21 14.69
C ALA A 49 6.07 -11.41 14.21
N GLY A 50 7.40 -11.27 14.11
CA GLY A 50 8.27 -12.31 13.55
C GLY A 50 8.41 -13.56 14.42
N ASP A 51 8.10 -13.45 15.73
CA ASP A 51 8.04 -14.55 16.70
C ASP A 51 6.60 -14.88 17.11
N GLY A 52 5.61 -14.27 16.44
CA GLY A 52 4.19 -14.44 16.73
C GLY A 52 3.59 -15.72 16.10
N PRO A 53 2.33 -16.03 16.46
CA PRO A 53 1.66 -17.25 15.99
C PRO A 53 1.39 -17.28 14.48
N TYR A 54 1.49 -16.14 13.80
CA TYR A 54 1.23 -15.99 12.37
C TYR A 54 2.51 -15.79 11.54
N ALA A 55 3.68 -15.96 12.14
CA ALA A 55 4.96 -15.72 11.45
C ALA A 55 5.24 -16.69 10.28
N ASP A 56 4.66 -17.87 10.29
CA ASP A 56 4.91 -18.92 9.30
C ASP A 56 3.67 -19.28 8.45
N VAL A 57 2.69 -18.38 8.38
CA VAL A 57 1.51 -18.56 7.52
C VAL A 57 1.92 -18.53 6.05
N VAL A 58 1.26 -19.32 5.24
CA VAL A 58 1.49 -19.45 3.80
C VAL A 58 0.25 -19.07 3.00
N ASN A 59 -0.93 -19.40 3.53
CA ASN A 59 -2.21 -19.13 2.90
C ASN A 59 -3.05 -18.17 3.76
N LEU A 60 -4.00 -17.47 3.14
CA LEU A 60 -4.90 -16.59 3.89
C LEU A 60 -5.66 -17.32 5.00
N THR A 61 -6.06 -18.59 4.78
CA THR A 61 -6.77 -19.39 5.78
C THR A 61 -5.95 -19.70 7.03
N ASP A 62 -4.62 -19.60 6.95
CA ASP A 62 -3.73 -19.79 8.10
C ASP A 62 -3.79 -18.59 9.07
N LEU A 63 -4.38 -17.46 8.62
CA LEU A 63 -4.68 -16.29 9.47
C LEU A 63 -5.92 -16.50 10.36
N LYS A 64 -6.42 -17.72 10.46
CA LYS A 64 -7.59 -18.03 11.30
C LYS A 64 -7.38 -17.63 12.75
N GLY A 65 -8.28 -16.79 13.24
CA GLY A 65 -8.26 -16.23 14.59
C GLY A 65 -7.40 -14.97 14.74
N ALA A 66 -6.68 -14.56 13.70
CA ALA A 66 -5.90 -13.32 13.71
C ALA A 66 -6.81 -12.09 13.80
N THR A 67 -6.30 -11.06 14.44
CA THR A 67 -6.86 -9.71 14.42
C THR A 67 -5.99 -8.84 13.53
N LEU A 68 -6.55 -8.36 12.42
CA LEU A 68 -5.83 -7.64 11.37
C LEU A 68 -6.43 -6.25 11.16
N THR A 69 -5.59 -5.29 10.76
CA THR A 69 -6.03 -3.94 10.38
C THR A 69 -5.24 -3.44 9.15
N SER A 70 -5.52 -2.23 8.71
CA SER A 70 -4.73 -1.49 7.72
C SER A 70 -5.07 0.00 7.78
N SER A 71 -4.56 0.77 6.81
CA SER A 71 -4.86 2.20 6.70
C SER A 71 -6.26 2.44 6.15
N LEU A 72 -6.96 3.40 6.73
CA LEU A 72 -8.29 3.82 6.28
C LEU A 72 -8.25 4.30 4.83
N ASN A 73 -9.34 4.07 4.08
CA ASN A 73 -9.51 4.50 2.68
C ASN A 73 -8.44 3.96 1.72
N THR A 74 -7.95 2.75 2.00
CA THR A 74 -6.99 2.04 1.14
C THR A 74 -7.53 0.69 0.70
N VAL A 75 -7.10 0.25 -0.49
CA VAL A 75 -7.40 -1.11 -0.99
C VAL A 75 -6.86 -2.18 -0.04
N TRP A 76 -5.79 -1.88 0.70
CA TRP A 76 -5.19 -2.80 1.68
C TRP A 76 -6.08 -3.04 2.90
N TYR A 77 -6.94 -2.08 3.26
CA TYR A 77 -7.96 -2.28 4.29
C TYR A 77 -9.15 -3.06 3.74
N ASP A 78 -9.55 -2.78 2.49
CA ASP A 78 -10.72 -3.39 1.87
C ASP A 78 -10.50 -4.89 1.63
N VAL A 79 -9.29 -5.32 1.22
CA VAL A 79 -8.99 -6.75 1.02
C VAL A 79 -9.16 -7.59 2.28
N LEU A 80 -9.12 -6.99 3.48
CA LEU A 80 -9.38 -7.71 4.73
C LEU A 80 -10.81 -8.24 4.83
N ASP A 81 -11.75 -7.78 4.00
CA ASP A 81 -13.10 -8.33 3.93
C ASP A 81 -13.09 -9.79 3.45
N GLN A 82 -12.06 -10.21 2.71
CA GLN A 82 -11.90 -11.57 2.21
C GLN A 82 -11.57 -12.59 3.33
N VAL A 83 -11.15 -12.15 4.49
CA VAL A 83 -10.74 -13.03 5.61
C VAL A 83 -11.70 -12.95 6.79
N THR A 84 -12.77 -12.16 6.73
CA THR A 84 -13.71 -11.94 7.87
C THR A 84 -14.47 -13.18 8.32
N ASP A 85 -14.54 -14.22 7.52
CA ASP A 85 -15.14 -15.51 7.90
C ASP A 85 -14.32 -16.28 8.95
N TYR A 86 -13.02 -15.98 9.10
CA TYR A 86 -12.11 -16.73 9.96
C TYR A 86 -11.09 -15.87 10.73
N ALA A 87 -10.93 -14.59 10.37
CA ALA A 87 -10.09 -13.60 11.04
C ALA A 87 -10.92 -12.35 11.40
N THR A 88 -10.42 -11.53 12.31
CA THR A 88 -11.07 -10.29 12.72
C THR A 88 -10.46 -9.13 11.95
N LYS A 89 -11.28 -8.38 11.18
CA LYS A 89 -10.94 -7.07 10.64
C LYS A 89 -11.20 -6.03 11.73
N ASP A 90 -10.13 -5.47 12.29
CA ASP A 90 -10.22 -4.42 13.31
C ASP A 90 -10.36 -3.04 12.65
N ALA A 91 -10.69 -2.03 13.45
CA ALA A 91 -10.80 -0.66 12.99
C ALA A 91 -9.50 -0.19 12.33
N ALA A 92 -9.62 0.53 11.21
CA ALA A 92 -8.47 1.08 10.49
C ALA A 92 -7.67 2.06 11.37
N LEU A 93 -6.36 2.11 11.16
CA LEU A 93 -5.45 3.02 11.83
C LEU A 93 -4.86 4.03 10.83
N ASP A 94 -4.54 5.23 11.30
CA ASP A 94 -4.15 6.34 10.43
C ASP A 94 -2.69 6.25 9.94
N THR A 95 -1.81 5.53 10.67
CA THR A 95 -0.37 5.50 10.37
C THR A 95 0.24 4.12 10.56
N PHE A 96 1.28 3.81 9.79
CA PHE A 96 2.08 2.60 9.99
C PHE A 96 2.72 2.53 11.39
N ALA A 97 3.16 3.66 11.95
CA ALA A 97 3.69 3.71 13.31
C ALA A 97 2.67 3.26 14.36
N SER A 98 1.39 3.64 14.19
CA SER A 98 0.29 3.17 15.05
C SER A 98 0.06 1.67 14.91
N MET A 99 0.11 1.14 13.70
CA MET A 99 -0.05 -0.29 13.43
C MET A 99 1.10 -1.11 14.02
N VAL A 100 2.35 -0.70 13.81
CA VAL A 100 3.54 -1.32 14.41
C VAL A 100 3.44 -1.31 15.94
N SER A 101 3.05 -0.18 16.52
CA SER A 101 2.86 -0.09 17.98
C SER A 101 1.74 -1.01 18.47
N ALA A 102 0.68 -1.19 17.70
CA ALA A 102 -0.42 -2.09 18.04
C ALA A 102 -0.01 -3.57 17.96
N VAL A 103 0.82 -3.95 16.97
CA VAL A 103 1.41 -5.31 16.88
C VAL A 103 2.31 -5.56 18.08
N HIS A 104 3.25 -4.66 18.39
CA HIS A 104 4.14 -4.78 19.55
C HIS A 104 3.40 -4.86 20.90
N ALA A 105 2.24 -4.20 20.98
CA ALA A 105 1.39 -4.25 22.17
C ALA A 105 0.47 -5.49 22.23
N GLY A 106 0.49 -6.35 21.21
CA GLY A 106 -0.39 -7.50 21.11
C GLY A 106 -1.88 -7.14 20.99
N LYS A 107 -2.21 -5.94 20.51
CA LYS A 107 -3.59 -5.50 20.28
C LYS A 107 -4.13 -6.01 18.95
N ILE A 108 -3.26 -6.12 17.96
CA ILE A 108 -3.51 -6.74 16.67
C ILE A 108 -2.39 -7.74 16.39
N ASP A 109 -2.65 -8.73 15.57
CA ASP A 109 -1.67 -9.76 15.19
C ASP A 109 -0.88 -9.34 13.94
N GLY A 110 -1.43 -8.44 13.15
CA GLY A 110 -0.78 -7.92 11.95
C GLY A 110 -1.58 -6.85 11.23
N PHE A 111 -1.02 -6.35 10.14
CA PHE A 111 -1.68 -5.40 9.26
C PHE A 111 -1.27 -5.63 7.80
N THR A 112 -2.10 -5.17 6.87
CA THR A 112 -1.83 -5.26 5.43
C THR A 112 -1.29 -3.93 4.90
N CYS A 113 -0.38 -4.03 3.91
CA CYS A 113 0.16 -2.90 3.17
C CYS A 113 0.77 -3.39 1.84
N ASP A 114 1.36 -2.49 1.06
CA ASP A 114 2.16 -2.84 -0.10
C ASP A 114 3.56 -3.34 0.28
N MET A 115 4.19 -4.10 -0.62
CA MET A 115 5.54 -4.65 -0.41
C MET A 115 6.61 -3.57 -0.16
N PRO A 116 6.68 -2.43 -0.90
CA PRO A 116 7.64 -1.37 -0.60
C PRO A 116 7.49 -0.79 0.81
N SER A 117 6.25 -0.52 1.24
CA SER A 117 5.98 -0.05 2.60
C SER A 117 6.40 -1.06 3.65
N ALA A 118 6.08 -2.35 3.45
CA ALA A 118 6.49 -3.42 4.35
C ALA A 118 8.02 -3.51 4.48
N LYS A 119 8.76 -3.48 3.37
CA LYS A 119 10.23 -3.46 3.36
C LYS A 119 10.78 -2.29 4.17
N SER A 120 10.22 -1.08 3.96
CA SER A 120 10.62 0.12 4.69
C SER A 120 10.37 0.00 6.20
N ILE A 121 9.22 -0.52 6.60
CA ILE A 121 8.86 -0.75 8.01
C ILE A 121 9.85 -1.71 8.68
N LEU A 122 10.21 -2.79 8.02
CA LEU A 122 11.13 -3.79 8.57
C LEU A 122 12.56 -3.27 8.74
N MET A 123 12.99 -2.25 7.99
CA MET A 123 14.30 -1.62 8.21
C MET A 123 14.46 -1.06 9.63
N THR A 124 13.38 -0.57 10.22
CA THR A 124 13.37 0.00 11.57
C THR A 124 12.75 -0.91 12.62
N ASN A 125 12.08 -1.98 12.20
CA ASN A 125 11.40 -2.96 13.04
C ASN A 125 11.77 -4.39 12.60
N PRO A 126 13.02 -4.83 12.83
CA PRO A 126 13.52 -6.11 12.32
C PRO A 126 12.92 -7.34 13.04
N ASP A 127 12.17 -7.13 14.10
CA ASP A 127 11.38 -8.11 14.83
C ASP A 127 10.04 -8.43 14.17
N LEU A 128 9.63 -7.65 13.18
CA LEU A 128 8.46 -7.93 12.35
C LEU A 128 8.83 -8.82 11.16
N LYS A 129 7.82 -9.44 10.56
CA LYS A 129 7.97 -10.31 9.38
C LYS A 129 6.94 -9.97 8.31
N ILE A 130 7.40 -9.96 7.06
CA ILE A 130 6.53 -9.85 5.89
C ILE A 130 6.03 -11.25 5.55
N ILE A 131 4.72 -11.37 5.37
CA ILE A 131 4.07 -12.54 4.78
C ILE A 131 3.71 -12.15 3.35
N ASP A 132 4.47 -12.66 2.40
CA ASP A 132 4.20 -12.53 0.98
C ASP A 132 3.48 -13.81 0.53
N PHE A 133 2.21 -13.67 0.20
CA PHE A 133 1.35 -14.78 -0.22
C PHE A 133 1.62 -15.12 -1.69
N GLU A 134 2.73 -15.79 -1.97
CA GLU A 134 3.13 -16.16 -3.33
C GLU A 134 2.18 -17.22 -3.94
N GLY A 135 2.17 -17.28 -5.27
CA GLY A 135 1.55 -18.39 -6.01
C GLY A 135 0.02 -18.42 -5.99
N GLY A 136 -0.64 -17.29 -5.75
CA GLY A 136 -2.11 -17.20 -5.77
C GLY A 136 -2.78 -17.69 -4.47
N THR A 137 -2.04 -17.73 -3.36
CA THR A 137 -2.55 -18.08 -2.04
C THR A 137 -2.93 -16.84 -1.20
N GLY A 138 -2.69 -15.65 -1.74
CA GLY A 138 -2.93 -14.35 -1.11
C GLY A 138 -4.31 -13.77 -1.42
N PHE A 139 -4.43 -12.47 -1.10
CA PHE A 139 -5.65 -11.72 -1.39
C PHE A 139 -5.94 -11.70 -2.89
N GLU A 140 -7.20 -11.93 -3.26
CA GLU A 140 -7.66 -11.71 -4.62
C GLU A 140 -7.73 -10.21 -4.87
N VAL A 141 -6.92 -9.73 -5.83
CA VAL A 141 -6.82 -8.32 -6.18
C VAL A 141 -6.86 -8.15 -7.69
N SER A 142 -7.48 -7.08 -8.14
CA SER A 142 -7.49 -6.66 -9.54
C SER A 142 -6.25 -5.81 -9.86
N ASP A 143 -5.98 -5.58 -11.15
CA ASP A 143 -4.95 -4.62 -11.56
C ASP A 143 -5.25 -3.21 -11.02
N GLU A 144 -6.53 -2.79 -10.95
CA GLU A 144 -6.94 -1.51 -10.35
C GLU A 144 -6.47 -1.33 -8.90
N GLU A 145 -6.34 -2.41 -8.15
CA GLU A 145 -5.94 -2.38 -6.73
C GLU A 145 -4.43 -2.38 -6.57
N THR A 146 -3.70 -2.94 -7.53
CA THR A 146 -2.23 -3.11 -7.47
C THR A 146 -1.46 -2.14 -8.34
N ASP A 147 -2.05 -1.59 -9.40
CA ASP A 147 -1.42 -0.61 -10.28
C ASP A 147 -1.40 0.78 -9.63
N LEU A 148 -0.21 1.34 -9.42
CA LEU A 148 -0.02 2.65 -8.80
C LEU A 148 0.22 3.71 -9.86
N GLY A 149 -0.60 4.76 -9.87
CA GLY A 149 -0.53 5.85 -10.81
C GLY A 149 -0.23 7.20 -10.15
N ILE A 150 0.20 8.16 -10.99
CA ILE A 150 0.34 9.56 -10.60
C ILE A 150 -1.02 10.22 -10.82
N ALA A 151 -1.64 10.68 -9.72
CA ALA A 151 -2.93 11.34 -9.78
C ALA A 151 -2.76 12.81 -10.20
N CYS A 152 -3.52 13.25 -11.19
CA CYS A 152 -3.54 14.61 -11.73
C CYS A 152 -4.96 15.18 -11.65
N LYS A 153 -5.10 16.50 -11.81
CA LYS A 153 -6.40 17.15 -11.86
C LYS A 153 -7.25 16.57 -12.99
N LYS A 154 -8.53 16.35 -12.71
CA LYS A 154 -9.50 15.85 -13.69
C LYS A 154 -9.56 16.78 -14.91
N GLY A 155 -9.31 16.22 -16.10
CA GLY A 155 -9.28 16.94 -17.37
C GLY A 155 -7.94 17.57 -17.74
N ASP A 156 -6.90 17.47 -16.89
CA ASP A 156 -5.54 17.94 -17.24
C ASP A 156 -4.78 16.88 -18.05
N THR A 157 -5.26 16.63 -19.26
CA THR A 157 -4.68 15.63 -20.15
C THR A 157 -3.26 16.01 -20.61
N GLU A 158 -2.93 17.29 -20.67
CA GLU A 158 -1.59 17.74 -21.07
C GLU A 158 -0.54 17.30 -20.05
N LEU A 159 -0.82 17.42 -18.76
CA LEU A 159 0.09 16.97 -17.72
C LEU A 159 0.21 15.45 -17.71
N VAL A 160 -0.93 14.73 -17.81
CA VAL A 160 -0.95 13.25 -17.86
C VAL A 160 -0.13 12.74 -19.05
N ASP A 161 -0.31 13.32 -20.24
CA ASP A 161 0.43 12.90 -21.45
C ASP A 161 1.94 13.11 -21.29
N LYS A 162 2.37 14.23 -20.70
CA LYS A 162 3.80 14.49 -20.43
C LYS A 162 4.38 13.51 -19.40
N ILE A 163 3.61 13.17 -18.37
CA ILE A 163 4.02 12.17 -17.38
C ILE A 163 4.18 10.81 -18.07
N ASN A 164 3.20 10.40 -18.88
CA ASN A 164 3.23 9.12 -19.58
C ASN A 164 4.39 9.04 -20.58
N GLU A 165 4.74 10.13 -21.26
CA GLU A 165 5.93 10.20 -22.13
C GLU A 165 7.22 9.88 -21.36
N VAL A 166 7.35 10.41 -20.14
CA VAL A 166 8.51 10.12 -19.27
C VAL A 166 8.46 8.66 -18.78
N LEU A 167 7.30 8.19 -18.33
CA LEU A 167 7.14 6.82 -17.82
C LEU A 167 7.41 5.77 -18.90
N ALA A 168 7.08 6.04 -20.16
CA ALA A 168 7.35 5.14 -21.28
C ALA A 168 8.87 4.95 -21.54
N GLY A 169 9.71 5.89 -21.08
CA GLY A 169 11.17 5.78 -21.16
C GLY A 169 11.82 4.94 -20.05
N LEU A 170 11.06 4.52 -19.03
CA LEU A 170 11.55 3.75 -17.91
C LEU A 170 11.14 2.27 -18.06
N SER A 171 12.14 1.38 -18.10
CA SER A 171 11.89 -0.07 -18.08
C SER A 171 11.38 -0.53 -16.70
N GLN A 172 10.85 -1.75 -16.62
CA GLN A 172 10.46 -2.33 -15.33
C GLN A 172 11.68 -2.48 -14.41
N GLU A 173 12.83 -2.89 -14.95
CA GLU A 173 14.09 -3.02 -14.19
C GLU A 173 14.53 -1.67 -13.59
N ASP A 174 14.40 -0.56 -14.36
CA ASP A 174 14.69 0.77 -13.84
C ASP A 174 13.76 1.15 -12.68
N ARG A 175 12.46 0.86 -12.81
CA ARG A 175 11.46 1.17 -11.78
C ARG A 175 11.70 0.37 -10.50
N ASP A 176 12.03 -0.91 -10.63
CA ASP A 176 12.34 -1.78 -9.48
C ASP A 176 13.62 -1.31 -8.78
N ALA A 177 14.66 -0.96 -9.54
CA ALA A 177 15.91 -0.42 -9.00
C ALA A 177 15.69 0.92 -8.27
N MET A 178 14.90 1.83 -8.85
CA MET A 178 14.53 3.11 -8.22
C MET A 178 13.74 2.90 -6.94
N MET A 179 12.83 1.92 -6.89
CA MET A 179 12.05 1.60 -5.70
C MET A 179 12.94 1.04 -4.60
N ASP A 180 13.83 0.10 -4.91
CA ASP A 180 14.77 -0.47 -3.93
C ASP A 180 15.73 0.61 -3.39
N GLU A 181 16.21 1.53 -4.24
CA GLU A 181 17.02 2.67 -3.80
C GLU A 181 16.22 3.61 -2.89
N ALA A 182 14.97 3.92 -3.24
CA ALA A 182 14.10 4.78 -2.44
C ALA A 182 13.80 4.17 -1.08
N VAL A 183 13.51 2.86 -1.01
CA VAL A 183 13.32 2.13 0.26
C VAL A 183 14.58 2.21 1.10
N ALA A 184 15.76 1.94 0.52
CA ALA A 184 17.04 1.98 1.24
C ALA A 184 17.43 3.39 1.74
N ALA A 185 16.96 4.44 1.05
CA ALA A 185 17.24 5.83 1.39
C ALA A 185 16.27 6.44 2.41
N GLN A 186 15.22 5.72 2.81
CA GLN A 186 14.27 6.25 3.78
C GLN A 186 14.94 6.48 5.14
N PRO A 187 14.79 7.68 5.72
CA PRO A 187 15.30 7.93 7.06
C PRO A 187 14.55 7.03 8.05
N ALA A 188 15.29 6.45 9.01
CA ALA A 188 14.67 5.73 10.11
C ALA A 188 13.58 6.62 10.74
N SER A 189 12.35 6.13 10.75
CA SER A 189 11.22 6.83 11.37
C SER A 189 11.51 6.93 12.88
N ASN A 190 11.79 8.16 13.37
CA ASN A 190 11.93 8.44 14.80
C ASN A 190 10.56 8.49 15.46
#